data_3099b54a41a31c623b222ca632f91929
#
_entry.id   3099b54a41a31c623b222ca632f91929
#
_cell.length_a   1.000
_cell.length_b   1.000
_cell.length_c   1.000
_cell.angle_alpha   90.00
_cell.angle_beta   90.00
_cell.angle_gamma   90.00
#
_symmetry.space_group_name_H-M   'P 1'
#
loop_
_entity.id
_entity.type
_entity.pdbx_description
1 polymer ?
#
loop_
_entity_poly.entity_id
_entity_poly.type
_entity_poly.pdbx_seq_one_letter_code
_entity_poly.pdbx_strand_id
1 'polypeptide(L)'
;MRSIKPLIGPISGIMGLILYLFLSVVAFSSYPSSFDPMGNWLSDLGNNLLNPGGAIFYRLAGILSGTALLAFFLTLAYWTKGQRKAIRVLFLLVRIFGLIASLSFIMTGIFSEDMMPMHSWFSITLYISFGTAIALTGIAVSFSKILPRWFAAFCFLAWAFDIVSGIFGQTMWLEWVVVAFLLVCVATMSVFALKHNLTFQPQTRKKD
;
A
#
# COMPACT_ATOMS: atom_id res chain seq x y z
N MET A 1 -6.92 6.67 30.31
CA MET A 1 -6.52 7.16 28.96
C MET A 1 -6.66 6.03 27.95
N ARG A 2 -7.34 6.27 26.82
CA ARG A 2 -7.40 5.28 25.72
C ARG A 2 -6.02 5.15 25.08
N SER A 3 -5.58 3.91 24.82
CA SER A 3 -4.34 3.68 24.06
C SER A 3 -4.52 4.18 22.62
N ILE A 4 -3.68 5.10 22.17
CA ILE A 4 -3.66 5.66 20.81
C ILE A 4 -3.06 4.62 19.82
N LYS A 5 -2.33 3.63 20.33
CA LYS A 5 -1.58 2.65 19.51
C LYS A 5 -2.39 1.99 18.38
N PRO A 6 -3.68 1.59 18.57
CA PRO A 6 -4.46 0.98 17.49
C PRO A 6 -4.86 1.95 16.37
N LEU A 7 -4.82 3.25 16.60
CA LEU A 7 -5.19 4.28 15.62
C LEU A 7 -4.03 4.70 14.73
N ILE A 8 -2.79 4.49 15.17
CA ILE A 8 -1.58 4.91 14.43
C ILE A 8 -1.60 4.29 13.02
N GLY A 9 -1.81 2.99 12.90
CA GLY A 9 -1.79 2.32 11.60
C GLY A 9 -2.81 2.85 10.60
N PRO A 10 -4.11 2.83 10.94
CA PRO A 10 -5.12 3.36 10.04
C PRO A 10 -4.90 4.81 9.62
N ILE A 11 -4.48 5.66 10.56
CA ILE A 11 -4.17 7.07 10.26
C ILE A 11 -2.96 7.15 9.33
N SER A 12 -1.89 6.39 9.61
CA SER A 12 -0.69 6.34 8.75
C SER A 12 -1.03 5.84 7.35
N GLY A 13 -1.88 4.82 7.22
CA GLY A 13 -2.32 4.33 5.91
C GLY A 13 -3.02 5.42 5.10
N ILE A 14 -3.97 6.15 5.70
CA ILE A 14 -4.67 7.27 5.04
C ILE A 14 -3.69 8.41 4.70
N MET A 15 -2.81 8.77 5.62
CA MET A 15 -1.80 9.81 5.37
C MET A 15 -0.87 9.44 4.23
N GLY A 16 -0.42 8.17 4.18
CA GLY A 16 0.40 7.66 3.08
C GLY A 16 -0.31 7.80 1.72
N LEU A 17 -1.61 7.46 1.66
CA LEU A 17 -2.41 7.62 0.45
C LEU A 17 -2.52 9.09 0.01
N ILE A 18 -2.83 9.99 0.94
CA ILE A 18 -2.96 11.43 0.66
C ILE A 18 -1.63 11.98 0.15
N LEU A 19 -0.52 11.65 0.82
CA LEU A 19 0.82 12.09 0.42
C LEU A 19 1.19 11.57 -0.97
N TYR A 20 0.93 10.28 -1.24
CA TYR A 20 1.22 9.68 -2.55
C TYR A 20 0.44 10.39 -3.66
N LEU A 21 -0.88 10.49 -3.51
CA LEU A 21 -1.74 11.10 -4.52
C LEU A 21 -1.41 12.58 -4.73
N PHE A 22 -1.26 13.35 -3.65
CA PHE A 22 -0.96 14.77 -3.74
C PHE A 22 0.38 15.03 -4.44
N LEU A 23 1.46 14.38 -3.99
CA LEU A 23 2.78 14.58 -4.55
C LEU A 23 2.91 14.02 -5.98
N SER A 24 2.20 12.92 -6.30
CA SER A 24 2.14 12.40 -7.68
C SER A 24 1.42 13.37 -8.61
N VAL A 25 0.33 14.03 -8.16
CA VAL A 25 -0.35 15.07 -8.94
C VAL A 25 0.56 16.28 -9.17
N VAL A 26 1.34 16.70 -8.16
CA VAL A 26 2.32 17.80 -8.33
C VAL A 26 3.40 17.40 -9.34
N ALA A 27 3.94 16.18 -9.26
CA ALA A 27 4.92 15.67 -10.21
C ALA A 27 4.35 15.60 -11.64
N PHE A 28 3.13 15.10 -11.78
CA PHE A 28 2.40 15.04 -13.05
C PHE A 28 2.20 16.43 -13.65
N SER A 29 1.78 17.41 -12.85
CA SER A 29 1.55 18.79 -13.30
C SER A 29 2.85 19.52 -13.73
N SER A 30 3.99 19.00 -13.29
CA SER A 30 5.32 19.56 -13.60
C SER A 30 5.99 18.84 -14.77
N TYR A 31 5.34 17.84 -15.37
CA TYR A 31 5.91 17.08 -16.48
C TYR A 31 6.00 17.97 -17.75
N PRO A 32 7.16 18.03 -18.41
CA PRO A 32 7.40 19.05 -19.44
C PRO A 32 6.67 18.82 -20.78
N SER A 33 6.14 17.62 -21.01
CA SER A 33 5.37 17.25 -22.20
C SER A 33 4.01 16.67 -21.83
N SER A 34 3.18 16.34 -22.82
CA SER A 34 1.94 15.62 -22.56
C SER A 34 2.25 14.25 -21.97
N PHE A 35 1.76 14.00 -20.74
CA PHE A 35 1.89 12.72 -20.07
C PHE A 35 0.70 11.84 -20.44
N ASP A 36 0.96 10.67 -21.05
CA ASP A 36 -0.06 9.71 -21.44
C ASP A 36 0.13 8.40 -20.67
N PRO A 37 -0.83 7.98 -19.82
CA PRO A 37 -0.74 6.70 -19.11
C PRO A 37 -0.61 5.46 -19.99
N MET A 38 -0.96 5.55 -21.28
CA MET A 38 -0.76 4.46 -22.25
C MET A 38 0.66 4.44 -22.83
N GLY A 39 1.33 5.59 -22.82
CA GLY A 39 2.67 5.80 -23.40
C GLY A 39 3.78 6.09 -22.38
N ASN A 40 3.43 6.29 -21.10
CA ASN A 40 4.39 6.61 -20.05
C ASN A 40 4.21 5.69 -18.84
N TRP A 41 5.32 5.27 -18.26
CA TRP A 41 5.33 4.61 -16.96
C TRP A 41 4.93 5.59 -15.86
N LEU A 42 4.28 5.09 -14.82
CA LEU A 42 4.02 5.93 -13.66
C LEU A 42 5.32 6.40 -12.99
N SER A 43 6.36 5.57 -13.03
CA SER A 43 7.71 5.86 -12.52
C SER A 43 8.44 6.94 -13.31
N ASP A 44 8.06 7.23 -14.59
CA ASP A 44 8.61 8.37 -15.38
C ASP A 44 8.44 9.70 -14.66
N LEU A 45 7.40 9.82 -13.83
CA LEU A 45 7.19 11.00 -12.98
C LEU A 45 8.34 11.26 -12.02
N GLY A 46 9.08 10.22 -11.63
CA GLY A 46 10.24 10.29 -10.74
C GLY A 46 11.59 10.34 -11.47
N ASN A 47 11.59 10.26 -12.79
CA ASN A 47 12.80 10.27 -13.60
C ASN A 47 13.30 11.71 -13.77
N ASN A 48 14.54 11.98 -13.30
CA ASN A 48 15.10 13.34 -13.35
C ASN A 48 15.36 13.84 -14.78
N LEU A 49 15.55 12.93 -15.75
CA LEU A 49 15.78 13.27 -17.15
C LEU A 49 14.47 13.59 -17.88
N LEU A 50 13.41 12.85 -17.56
CA LEU A 50 12.09 12.99 -18.18
C LEU A 50 11.24 14.09 -17.50
N ASN A 51 11.40 14.27 -16.19
CA ASN A 51 10.62 15.22 -15.39
C ASN A 51 11.53 16.06 -14.45
N PRO A 52 12.46 16.86 -14.98
CA PRO A 52 13.44 17.57 -14.15
C PRO A 52 12.81 18.53 -13.13
N GLY A 53 11.62 19.08 -13.40
CA GLY A 53 10.88 19.96 -12.50
C GLY A 53 10.02 19.24 -11.47
N GLY A 54 9.58 18.02 -11.77
CA GLY A 54 8.62 17.29 -10.97
C GLY A 54 9.13 16.03 -10.28
N ALA A 55 10.26 15.46 -10.73
CA ALA A 55 10.78 14.19 -10.27
C ALA A 55 10.94 14.10 -8.74
N ILE A 56 11.41 15.18 -8.12
CA ILE A 56 11.58 15.24 -6.65
C ILE A 56 10.28 14.99 -5.91
N PHE A 57 9.14 15.47 -6.40
CA PHE A 57 7.85 15.29 -5.75
C PHE A 57 7.41 13.83 -5.82
N TYR A 58 7.56 13.13 -6.95
CA TYR A 58 7.24 11.72 -7.06
C TYR A 58 8.16 10.84 -6.20
N ARG A 59 9.45 11.17 -6.15
CA ARG A 59 10.42 10.50 -5.26
C ARG A 59 10.03 10.67 -3.79
N LEU A 60 9.66 11.88 -3.38
CA LEU A 60 9.14 12.16 -2.03
C LEU A 60 7.81 11.42 -1.79
N ALA A 61 6.95 11.27 -2.80
CA ALA A 61 5.74 10.46 -2.69
C ALA A 61 6.07 9.01 -2.27
N GLY A 62 7.04 8.37 -2.93
CA GLY A 62 7.50 7.01 -2.58
C GLY A 62 8.07 6.94 -1.16
N ILE A 63 8.98 7.86 -0.81
CA ILE A 63 9.65 7.86 0.50
C ILE A 63 8.67 8.10 1.65
N LEU A 64 7.85 9.15 1.57
CA LEU A 64 6.95 9.53 2.66
C LEU A 64 5.80 8.53 2.80
N SER A 65 5.23 8.08 1.67
CA SER A 65 4.15 7.09 1.71
C SER A 65 4.66 5.72 2.13
N GLY A 66 5.83 5.30 1.68
CA GLY A 66 6.47 4.08 2.15
C GLY A 66 6.74 4.10 3.66
N THR A 67 7.19 5.25 4.20
CA THR A 67 7.38 5.45 5.65
C THR A 67 6.04 5.35 6.40
N ALA A 68 4.98 5.94 5.86
CA ALA A 68 3.64 5.84 6.44
C ALA A 68 3.10 4.40 6.39
N LEU A 69 3.36 3.66 5.31
CA LEU A 69 3.00 2.24 5.19
C LEU A 69 3.79 1.35 6.14
N LEU A 70 5.07 1.66 6.46
CA LEU A 70 5.80 0.96 7.53
C LEU A 70 5.03 1.04 8.85
N ALA A 71 4.61 2.24 9.25
CA ALA A 71 3.83 2.43 10.49
C ALA A 71 2.48 1.69 10.41
N PHE A 72 1.81 1.69 9.25
CA PHE A 72 0.58 0.96 9.00
C PHE A 72 0.78 -0.55 9.24
N PHE A 73 1.75 -1.18 8.58
CA PHE A 73 1.98 -2.63 8.70
C PHE A 73 2.54 -3.02 10.08
N LEU A 74 3.36 -2.19 10.73
CA LEU A 74 3.83 -2.45 12.09
C LEU A 74 2.68 -2.59 13.09
N THR A 75 1.60 -1.84 12.90
CA THR A 75 0.46 -1.82 13.84
C THR A 75 -0.64 -2.84 13.53
N LEU A 76 -0.56 -3.57 12.40
CA LEU A 76 -1.54 -4.60 12.01
C LEU A 76 -1.75 -5.68 13.09
N ALA A 77 -0.76 -5.96 13.92
CA ALA A 77 -0.88 -6.89 15.03
C ALA A 77 -2.00 -6.54 16.03
N TYR A 78 -2.35 -5.25 16.16
CA TYR A 78 -3.44 -4.83 17.04
C TYR A 78 -4.83 -5.25 16.54
N TRP A 79 -5.00 -5.45 15.23
CA TRP A 79 -6.29 -5.80 14.63
C TRP A 79 -6.65 -7.27 14.81
N THR A 80 -5.66 -8.10 15.10
CA THR A 80 -5.84 -9.56 15.19
C THR A 80 -6.01 -10.07 16.61
N LYS A 81 -6.09 -9.18 17.59
CA LYS A 81 -6.34 -9.54 18.98
C LYS A 81 -7.69 -10.25 19.10
N GLY A 82 -7.70 -11.44 19.76
CA GLY A 82 -8.89 -12.25 19.91
C GLY A 82 -9.26 -13.13 18.71
N GLN A 83 -8.52 -13.05 17.59
CA GLN A 83 -8.73 -13.92 16.44
C GLN A 83 -8.11 -15.31 16.63
N ARG A 84 -8.60 -16.29 15.84
CA ARG A 84 -8.08 -17.67 15.81
C ARG A 84 -6.58 -17.65 15.43
N LYS A 85 -5.82 -18.65 15.90
CA LYS A 85 -4.37 -18.75 15.64
C LYS A 85 -4.04 -18.66 14.14
N ALA A 86 -4.78 -19.36 13.28
CA ALA A 86 -4.59 -19.33 11.83
C ALA A 86 -4.69 -17.92 11.24
N ILE A 87 -5.71 -17.14 11.64
CA ILE A 87 -5.89 -15.76 11.19
C ILE A 87 -4.75 -14.88 11.68
N ARG A 88 -4.28 -15.06 12.92
CA ARG A 88 -3.12 -14.30 13.43
C ARG A 88 -1.84 -14.61 12.66
N VAL A 89 -1.64 -15.87 12.26
CA VAL A 89 -0.47 -16.26 11.43
C VAL A 89 -0.57 -15.64 10.04
N LEU A 90 -1.74 -15.67 9.38
CA LEU A 90 -1.94 -15.01 8.09
C LEU A 90 -1.63 -13.51 8.17
N PHE A 91 -2.15 -12.80 9.17
CA PHE A 91 -1.84 -11.37 9.35
C PHE A 91 -0.39 -11.09 9.77
N LEU A 92 0.28 -12.03 10.42
CA LEU A 92 1.73 -11.93 10.64
C LEU A 92 2.49 -11.96 9.30
N LEU A 93 2.11 -12.86 8.39
CA LEU A 93 2.69 -12.93 7.05
C LEU A 93 2.35 -11.67 6.23
N VAL A 94 1.09 -11.19 6.26
CA VAL A 94 0.70 -9.89 5.65
C VAL A 94 1.59 -8.78 6.16
N ARG A 95 1.87 -8.74 7.46
CA ARG A 95 2.74 -7.74 8.08
C ARG A 95 4.18 -7.84 7.57
N ILE A 96 4.74 -9.05 7.49
CA ILE A 96 6.13 -9.27 7.03
C ILE A 96 6.25 -8.78 5.57
N PHE A 97 5.40 -9.28 4.68
CA PHE A 97 5.43 -8.88 3.27
C PHE A 97 5.11 -7.39 3.08
N GLY A 98 4.17 -6.85 3.84
CA GLY A 98 3.87 -5.43 3.82
C GLY A 98 5.03 -4.54 4.28
N LEU A 99 5.82 -4.97 5.26
CA LEU A 99 7.02 -4.25 5.69
C LEU A 99 8.12 -4.30 4.61
N ILE A 100 8.33 -5.45 3.96
CA ILE A 100 9.25 -5.57 2.82
C ILE A 100 8.81 -4.63 1.68
N ALA A 101 7.53 -4.66 1.33
CA ALA A 101 6.97 -3.78 0.31
C ALA A 101 7.15 -2.29 0.65
N SER A 102 6.90 -1.91 1.92
CA SER A 102 7.06 -0.52 2.37
C SER A 102 8.50 -0.04 2.26
N LEU A 103 9.47 -0.88 2.66
CA LEU A 103 10.90 -0.59 2.52
C LEU A 103 11.29 -0.47 1.04
N SER A 104 10.81 -1.40 0.20
CA SER A 104 11.05 -1.34 -1.25
C SER A 104 10.46 -0.08 -1.86
N PHE A 105 9.29 0.36 -1.41
CA PHE A 105 8.67 1.60 -1.89
C PHE A 105 9.48 2.85 -1.50
N ILE A 106 10.06 2.90 -0.30
CA ILE A 106 11.01 3.95 0.07
C ILE A 106 12.22 3.92 -0.88
N MET A 107 12.75 2.73 -1.17
CA MET A 107 13.93 2.57 -2.02
C MET A 107 13.65 2.94 -3.47
N THR A 108 12.43 2.70 -4.02
CA THR A 108 12.06 3.21 -5.36
C THR A 108 12.02 4.74 -5.42
N GLY A 109 11.71 5.41 -4.31
CA GLY A 109 11.80 6.88 -4.22
C GLY A 109 13.24 7.38 -4.13
N ILE A 110 14.14 6.60 -3.52
CA ILE A 110 15.58 6.94 -3.43
C ILE A 110 16.28 6.65 -4.76
N PHE A 111 16.10 5.45 -5.30
CA PHE A 111 16.59 5.01 -6.59
C PHE A 111 15.49 5.20 -7.61
N SER A 112 15.44 6.38 -8.21
CA SER A 112 14.48 6.71 -9.26
C SER A 112 14.77 5.94 -10.55
N GLU A 113 13.84 5.97 -11.49
CA GLU A 113 13.90 5.18 -12.72
C GLU A 113 15.17 5.41 -13.54
N ASP A 114 15.74 6.60 -13.50
CA ASP A 114 17.04 6.93 -14.10
C ASP A 114 18.24 6.24 -13.42
N MET A 115 18.02 5.58 -12.29
CA MET A 115 19.04 4.82 -11.55
C MET A 115 18.89 3.29 -11.72
N MET A 116 18.77 2.82 -12.96
CA MET A 116 18.78 1.38 -13.27
C MET A 116 20.16 0.76 -12.98
N PRO A 117 20.25 -0.53 -12.54
CA PRO A 117 19.17 -1.48 -12.33
C PRO A 117 18.52 -1.44 -10.93
N MET A 118 18.96 -0.57 -10.03
CA MET A 118 18.50 -0.53 -8.64
C MET A 118 17.00 -0.28 -8.55
N HIS A 119 16.49 0.67 -9.36
CA HIS A 119 15.04 0.93 -9.42
C HIS A 119 14.24 -0.33 -9.73
N SER A 120 14.63 -1.09 -10.75
CA SER A 120 13.95 -2.34 -11.14
C SER A 120 13.94 -3.38 -10.02
N TRP A 121 15.05 -3.57 -9.32
CA TRP A 121 15.12 -4.53 -8.21
C TRP A 121 14.13 -4.19 -7.10
N PHE A 122 14.08 -2.92 -6.70
CA PHE A 122 13.16 -2.48 -5.66
C PHE A 122 11.70 -2.47 -6.13
N SER A 123 11.43 -2.11 -7.38
CA SER A 123 10.09 -2.16 -7.96
C SER A 123 9.55 -3.59 -8.02
N ILE A 124 10.34 -4.54 -8.52
CA ILE A 124 9.96 -5.96 -8.55
C ILE A 124 9.68 -6.48 -7.13
N THR A 125 10.59 -6.16 -6.18
CA THR A 125 10.41 -6.56 -4.78
C THR A 125 9.14 -5.94 -4.17
N LEU A 126 8.85 -4.67 -4.48
CA LEU A 126 7.64 -3.97 -4.05
C LEU A 126 6.39 -4.71 -4.54
N TYR A 127 6.25 -4.95 -5.84
CA TYR A 127 5.07 -5.57 -6.43
C TYR A 127 4.87 -7.00 -5.92
N ILE A 128 5.89 -7.86 -5.96
CA ILE A 128 5.80 -9.23 -5.46
C ILE A 128 5.40 -9.25 -3.97
N SER A 129 6.03 -8.42 -3.15
CA SER A 129 5.76 -8.42 -1.71
C SER A 129 4.38 -7.86 -1.39
N PHE A 130 3.99 -6.76 -2.05
CA PHE A 130 2.69 -6.14 -1.80
C PHE A 130 1.55 -7.00 -2.35
N GLY A 131 1.69 -7.56 -3.56
CA GLY A 131 0.73 -8.52 -4.13
C GLY A 131 0.54 -9.75 -3.23
N THR A 132 1.65 -10.30 -2.70
CA THR A 132 1.58 -11.40 -1.72
C THR A 132 0.84 -10.99 -0.45
N ALA A 133 1.11 -9.79 0.09
CA ALA A 133 0.40 -9.29 1.27
C ALA A 133 -1.10 -9.14 1.01
N ILE A 134 -1.49 -8.67 -0.18
CA ILE A 134 -2.90 -8.54 -0.58
C ILE A 134 -3.56 -9.91 -0.73
N ALA A 135 -2.93 -10.88 -1.39
CA ALA A 135 -3.46 -12.24 -1.51
C ALA A 135 -3.69 -12.88 -0.14
N LEU A 136 -2.72 -12.80 0.76
CA LEU A 136 -2.83 -13.28 2.14
C LEU A 136 -3.94 -12.55 2.93
N THR A 137 -4.12 -11.25 2.69
CA THR A 137 -5.24 -10.48 3.25
C THR A 137 -6.57 -11.02 2.74
N GLY A 138 -6.70 -11.29 1.44
CA GLY A 138 -7.90 -11.93 0.84
C GLY A 138 -8.23 -13.25 1.50
N ILE A 139 -7.23 -14.13 1.69
CA ILE A 139 -7.39 -15.40 2.40
C ILE A 139 -7.85 -15.17 3.84
N ALA A 140 -7.18 -14.28 4.58
CA ALA A 140 -7.52 -14.01 5.97
C ALA A 140 -8.95 -13.46 6.14
N VAL A 141 -9.37 -12.57 5.25
CA VAL A 141 -10.73 -11.97 5.24
C VAL A 141 -11.79 -13.01 4.90
N SER A 142 -11.51 -13.96 3.99
CA SER A 142 -12.44 -15.04 3.64
C SER A 142 -12.83 -15.91 4.84
N PHE A 143 -11.92 -16.05 5.81
CA PHE A 143 -12.11 -16.88 7.01
C PHE A 143 -12.30 -16.08 8.31
N SER A 144 -12.43 -14.76 8.23
CA SER A 144 -12.62 -13.88 9.39
C SER A 144 -13.76 -12.89 9.17
N LYS A 145 -14.11 -12.15 10.25
CA LYS A 145 -15.09 -11.05 10.20
C LYS A 145 -14.42 -9.67 10.40
N ILE A 146 -13.10 -9.59 10.21
CA ILE A 146 -12.35 -8.35 10.43
C ILE A 146 -12.73 -7.30 9.37
N LEU A 147 -12.91 -7.76 8.13
CA LEU A 147 -13.29 -6.95 6.97
C LEU A 147 -14.46 -7.61 6.23
N PRO A 148 -15.23 -6.87 5.42
CA PRO A 148 -16.34 -7.43 4.67
C PRO A 148 -15.88 -8.44 3.61
N ARG A 149 -16.68 -9.47 3.35
CA ARG A 149 -16.32 -10.56 2.44
C ARG A 149 -16.05 -10.11 1.00
N TRP A 150 -16.74 -9.08 0.52
CA TRP A 150 -16.49 -8.54 -0.82
C TRP A 150 -15.04 -8.06 -0.99
N PHE A 151 -14.42 -7.61 0.10
CA PHE A 151 -13.02 -7.18 0.07
C PHE A 151 -12.05 -8.34 -0.19
N ALA A 152 -12.39 -9.57 0.20
CA ALA A 152 -11.58 -10.74 -0.17
C ALA A 152 -11.56 -10.94 -1.69
N ALA A 153 -12.73 -10.85 -2.36
CA ALA A 153 -12.80 -10.94 -3.81
C ALA A 153 -11.99 -9.81 -4.49
N PHE A 154 -12.09 -8.60 -3.96
CA PHE A 154 -11.30 -7.47 -4.44
C PHE A 154 -9.78 -7.72 -4.29
N CYS A 155 -9.32 -8.26 -3.15
CA CYS A 155 -7.92 -8.60 -2.95
C CYS A 155 -7.42 -9.65 -3.97
N PHE A 156 -8.22 -10.68 -4.26
CA PHE A 156 -7.85 -11.69 -5.26
C PHE A 156 -7.82 -11.10 -6.67
N LEU A 157 -8.73 -10.20 -7.00
CA LEU A 157 -8.73 -9.49 -8.28
C LEU A 157 -7.46 -8.62 -8.41
N ALA A 158 -7.13 -7.83 -7.38
CA ALA A 158 -5.93 -7.00 -7.35
C ALA A 158 -4.65 -7.84 -7.51
N TRP A 159 -4.57 -8.97 -6.80
CA TRP A 159 -3.45 -9.89 -6.91
C TRP A 159 -3.36 -10.54 -8.30
N ALA A 160 -4.49 -10.90 -8.92
CA ALA A 160 -4.50 -11.43 -10.26
C ALA A 160 -3.96 -10.42 -11.29
N PHE A 161 -4.33 -9.15 -11.18
CA PHE A 161 -3.78 -8.08 -12.02
C PHE A 161 -2.29 -7.88 -11.81
N ASP A 162 -1.80 -7.96 -10.58
CA ASP A 162 -0.37 -7.87 -10.25
C ASP A 162 0.43 -9.01 -10.91
N ILE A 163 -0.07 -10.26 -10.85
CA ILE A 163 0.53 -11.41 -11.52
C ILE A 163 0.51 -11.24 -13.05
N VAL A 164 -0.63 -10.83 -13.61
CA VAL A 164 -0.76 -10.60 -15.07
C VAL A 164 0.26 -9.56 -15.53
N SER A 165 0.40 -8.47 -14.78
CA SER A 165 1.41 -7.43 -15.06
C SER A 165 2.83 -8.00 -15.05
N GLY A 166 3.15 -8.89 -14.10
CA GLY A 166 4.46 -9.52 -14.01
C GLY A 166 4.76 -10.53 -15.14
N ILE A 167 3.74 -11.27 -15.61
CA ILE A 167 3.90 -12.34 -16.64
C ILE A 167 3.94 -11.76 -18.05
N PHE A 168 3.02 -10.85 -18.38
CA PHE A 168 2.86 -10.31 -19.74
C PHE A 168 3.82 -9.15 -20.06
N GLY A 169 4.81 -8.94 -19.18
CA GLY A 169 5.83 -7.93 -19.39
C GLY A 169 5.21 -6.56 -19.43
N GLN A 170 5.21 -5.94 -18.32
CA GLN A 170 5.12 -4.52 -18.05
C GLN A 170 4.61 -3.69 -19.24
N THR A 171 3.32 -3.64 -19.39
CA THR A 171 2.70 -2.60 -20.20
C THR A 171 2.40 -1.40 -19.30
N MET A 172 2.70 -0.20 -19.75
CA MET A 172 2.62 1.04 -18.96
C MET A 172 1.28 1.20 -18.24
N TRP A 173 0.15 0.98 -18.93
CA TRP A 173 -1.18 1.08 -18.34
C TRP A 173 -1.45 0.05 -17.23
N LEU A 174 -0.81 -1.14 -17.26
CA LEU A 174 -0.97 -2.15 -16.20
C LEU A 174 -0.33 -1.69 -14.89
N GLU A 175 0.78 -0.97 -14.93
CA GLU A 175 1.37 -0.35 -13.73
C GLU A 175 0.36 0.56 -13.05
N TRP A 176 -0.32 1.42 -13.80
CA TRP A 176 -1.35 2.32 -13.27
C TRP A 176 -2.50 1.57 -12.62
N VAL A 177 -2.98 0.52 -13.28
CA VAL A 177 -4.08 -0.30 -12.77
C VAL A 177 -3.67 -1.01 -11.48
N VAL A 178 -2.49 -1.62 -11.44
CA VAL A 178 -1.98 -2.31 -10.25
C VAL A 178 -1.84 -1.32 -9.10
N VAL A 179 -1.21 -0.17 -9.32
CA VAL A 179 -1.07 0.87 -8.29
C VAL A 179 -2.44 1.33 -7.79
N ALA A 180 -3.43 1.55 -8.67
CA ALA A 180 -4.78 1.90 -8.25
C ALA A 180 -5.41 0.83 -7.33
N PHE A 181 -5.27 -0.45 -7.66
CA PHE A 181 -5.73 -1.55 -6.80
C PHE A 181 -5.04 -1.54 -5.43
N LEU A 182 -3.72 -1.31 -5.39
CA LEU A 182 -2.95 -1.24 -4.15
C LEU A 182 -3.43 -0.09 -3.26
N LEU A 183 -3.66 1.08 -3.83
CA LEU A 183 -4.18 2.26 -3.12
C LEU A 183 -5.57 1.98 -2.51
N VAL A 184 -6.48 1.36 -3.28
CA VAL A 184 -7.83 1.00 -2.80
C VAL A 184 -7.75 -0.05 -1.69
N CYS A 185 -6.83 -1.02 -1.77
CA CYS A 185 -6.61 -2.00 -0.69
C CYS A 185 -6.22 -1.31 0.62
N VAL A 186 -5.22 -0.43 0.61
CA VAL A 186 -4.77 0.30 1.79
C VAL A 186 -5.87 1.22 2.33
N ALA A 187 -6.57 1.94 1.44
CA ALA A 187 -7.69 2.80 1.81
C ALA A 187 -8.77 2.01 2.55
N THR A 188 -9.21 0.90 1.97
CA THR A 188 -10.26 0.05 2.55
C THR A 188 -9.84 -0.49 3.92
N MET A 189 -8.66 -1.07 4.02
CA MET A 189 -8.14 -1.57 5.29
C MET A 189 -8.09 -0.47 6.35
N SER A 190 -7.59 0.70 5.99
CA SER A 190 -7.45 1.84 6.91
C SER A 190 -8.80 2.37 7.40
N VAL A 191 -9.76 2.57 6.48
CA VAL A 191 -11.11 3.07 6.81
C VAL A 191 -11.85 2.09 7.71
N PHE A 192 -11.83 0.79 7.40
CA PHE A 192 -12.50 -0.22 8.23
C PHE A 192 -11.85 -0.35 9.61
N ALA A 193 -10.52 -0.26 9.69
CA ALA A 193 -9.83 -0.29 10.97
C ALA A 193 -10.15 0.94 11.83
N LEU A 194 -10.27 2.13 11.25
CA LEU A 194 -10.73 3.32 11.97
C LEU A 194 -12.15 3.15 12.48
N LYS A 195 -13.09 2.72 11.63
CA LYS A 195 -14.48 2.47 12.04
C LYS A 195 -14.53 1.49 13.20
N HIS A 196 -13.82 0.36 13.11
CA HIS A 196 -13.79 -0.65 14.15
C HIS A 196 -13.24 -0.11 15.47
N ASN A 197 -12.15 0.66 15.44
CA ASN A 197 -11.54 1.26 16.63
C ASN A 197 -12.40 2.37 17.25
N LEU A 198 -13.15 3.13 16.43
CA LEU A 198 -14.05 4.19 16.89
C LEU A 198 -15.34 3.63 17.47
N THR A 199 -15.84 2.49 16.95
CA THR A 199 -17.09 1.86 17.42
C THR A 199 -16.88 0.91 18.60
N PHE A 200 -15.67 0.38 18.79
CA PHE A 200 -15.36 -0.52 19.89
C PHE A 200 -15.24 0.29 21.20
N GLN A 201 -16.39 0.54 21.84
CA GLN A 201 -16.43 0.97 23.23
C GLN A 201 -16.09 -0.23 24.11
N PRO A 202 -15.07 -0.17 24.99
CA PRO A 202 -14.96 -1.17 26.03
C PRO A 202 -16.23 -1.07 26.87
N GLN A 203 -17.02 -2.14 26.90
CA GLN A 203 -18.00 -2.26 27.96
C GLN A 203 -17.22 -2.13 29.26
N THR A 204 -17.39 -1.03 29.94
CA THR A 204 -16.97 -0.90 31.33
C THR A 204 -17.67 -2.01 32.08
N ARG A 205 -16.90 -3.07 32.41
CA ARG A 205 -17.35 -4.11 33.33
C ARG A 205 -17.79 -3.36 34.58
N LYS A 206 -19.10 -3.20 34.79
CA LYS A 206 -19.63 -2.83 36.09
C LYS A 206 -19.10 -3.91 37.02
N LYS A 207 -18.22 -3.55 37.91
CA LYS A 207 -17.90 -4.31 39.10
C LYS A 207 -19.10 -4.09 40.02
N ASP A 208 -20.00 -5.03 40.02
CA ASP A 208 -20.92 -5.24 41.12
C ASP A 208 -20.18 -5.98 42.24
#